data_1f119a1cbe9c5940af03a056a9291071
#
_entry.id   1f119a1cbe9c5940af03a056a9291071
#
_cell.length_a   1.000
_cell.length_b   1.000
_cell.length_c   1.000
_cell.angle_alpha   90.00
_cell.angle_beta   90.00
_cell.angle_gamma   90.00
#
_symmetry.space_group_name_H-M   'P 1'
#
loop_
_entity.id
_entity.type
_entity.pdbx_description
1 polymer ?
#
loop_
_entity_poly.entity_id
_entity_poly.type
_entity_poly.pdbx_seq_one_letter_code
_entity_poly.pdbx_strand_id
1 'polypeptide(L)'
;TISSSAELVAGMGQLQLAKSAEETSLSINLNDEKKIQPINNAISLPIPNRRIGFQFYITPSTSYRSLSDAQVKEIIQPANIAPAQNVPLALNYTAGVNDVVRHRPAMGLEVGLAALYNINSRLKFKTGIQVNIRQYHIETFRANTGLATVSLINNGSVENLNRFSNYNNAGGFKNEQLDNKSFQVALPVGVQWDIIKGKQFGISAEATVQPTYSFNSNVFLLSTDFKNYTDGNDFVRRWNINTSAGIHVNFKSGSNLWQLGPQIRYQHLPTYTNRYPI
;
A
#
# COMPACT_ATOMS: atom_id res chain seq x y z
N THR A 1 -12.08 21.00 -2.61
CA THR A 1 -11.41 20.02 -3.51
C THR A 1 -10.43 19.23 -2.69
N ILE A 2 -10.77 17.96 -2.45
CA ILE A 2 -9.96 17.04 -1.67
C ILE A 2 -8.79 16.62 -2.57
N SER A 3 -7.58 17.06 -2.22
CA SER A 3 -6.36 16.58 -2.86
C SER A 3 -6.05 15.20 -2.26
N SER A 4 -6.41 14.14 -2.97
CA SER A 4 -5.99 12.79 -2.63
C SER A 4 -4.63 12.52 -3.28
N SER A 5 -3.61 12.28 -2.47
CA SER A 5 -2.37 11.73 -3.01
C SER A 5 -2.64 10.27 -3.38
N ALA A 6 -2.71 9.99 -4.67
CA ALA A 6 -2.78 8.63 -5.18
C ALA A 6 -1.42 7.97 -5.03
N GLU A 7 -1.32 6.97 -4.19
CA GLU A 7 -0.16 6.09 -4.13
C GLU A 7 -0.51 4.82 -4.89
N LEU A 8 0.01 4.70 -6.11
CA LEU A 8 -0.13 3.50 -6.90
C LEU A 8 0.98 2.51 -6.51
N VAL A 9 0.61 1.41 -5.85
CA VAL A 9 1.53 0.33 -5.51
C VAL A 9 1.36 -0.77 -6.54
N ALA A 10 2.32 -0.93 -7.42
CA ALA A 10 2.39 -2.08 -8.32
C ALA A 10 3.24 -3.17 -7.66
N GLY A 11 2.63 -4.27 -7.25
CA GLY A 11 3.32 -5.43 -6.69
C GLY A 11 3.67 -6.45 -7.76
N MET A 12 4.92 -6.87 -7.81
CA MET A 12 5.36 -8.00 -8.64
C MET A 12 5.26 -9.29 -7.84
N GLY A 13 4.15 -9.99 -8.01
CA GLY A 13 3.97 -11.38 -7.57
C GLY A 13 3.70 -11.59 -6.08
N GLN A 14 2.55 -12.16 -5.77
CA GLN A 14 2.26 -12.75 -4.45
C GLN A 14 2.61 -14.24 -4.46
N LEU A 15 3.48 -14.67 -3.55
CA LEU A 15 3.67 -16.07 -3.26
C LEU A 15 2.79 -16.43 -2.05
N GLN A 16 1.76 -17.22 -2.26
CA GLN A 16 0.80 -17.59 -1.21
C GLN A 16 0.80 -19.09 -0.98
N LEU A 17 0.94 -19.49 0.27
CA LEU A 17 0.84 -20.87 0.71
C LEU A 17 -0.46 -21.10 1.49
N ALA A 18 -1.42 -21.81 0.93
CA ALA A 18 -2.60 -22.27 1.65
C ALA A 18 -2.40 -23.73 2.09
N LYS A 19 -2.30 -23.97 3.39
CA LYS A 19 -2.19 -25.32 3.95
C LYS A 19 -3.58 -25.89 4.18
N SER A 20 -3.95 -26.94 3.42
CA SER A 20 -5.07 -27.81 3.75
C SER A 20 -4.59 -28.84 4.77
N ALA A 21 -5.24 -28.94 5.91
CA ALA A 21 -4.89 -29.93 6.91
C ALA A 21 -5.17 -31.34 6.39
N GLU A 22 -4.20 -32.20 6.55
CA GLU A 22 -4.17 -33.59 6.14
C GLU A 22 -5.22 -34.44 6.87
N GLU A 23 -5.98 -35.25 6.13
CA GLU A 23 -6.81 -36.27 6.71
C GLU A 23 -5.94 -37.47 7.11
N THR A 24 -5.91 -37.79 8.40
CA THR A 24 -5.36 -39.03 8.89
C THR A 24 -6.39 -40.14 8.58
N SER A 25 -6.17 -40.88 7.52
CA SER A 25 -6.91 -42.12 7.27
C SER A 25 -6.35 -43.24 8.15
N LEU A 26 -7.09 -43.62 9.18
CA LEU A 26 -6.84 -44.87 9.92
C LEU A 26 -7.18 -46.03 9.02
N SER A 27 -6.21 -46.73 8.48
CA SER A 27 -6.39 -48.03 7.85
C SER A 27 -6.31 -49.11 8.92
N ILE A 28 -7.45 -49.69 9.27
CA ILE A 28 -7.52 -50.91 10.08
C ILE A 28 -7.38 -52.09 9.14
N ASN A 29 -6.26 -52.81 9.21
CA ASN A 29 -6.05 -54.06 8.54
C ASN A 29 -6.67 -55.19 9.39
N LEU A 30 -7.78 -55.75 8.94
CA LEU A 30 -8.36 -57.02 9.45
C LEU A 30 -8.27 -58.08 8.35
N ASN A 31 -7.20 -58.88 8.40
CA ASN A 31 -7.15 -60.17 7.72
C ASN A 31 -7.99 -61.12 8.53
N ASP A 32 -9.20 -61.38 8.09
CA ASP A 32 -9.95 -62.60 8.43
C ASP A 32 -10.86 -63.00 7.25
N GLU A 33 -10.50 -64.11 6.65
CA GLU A 33 -11.27 -64.74 5.57
C GLU A 33 -12.62 -65.21 6.10
N LYS A 34 -13.67 -64.42 5.91
CA LYS A 34 -15.03 -64.92 5.83
C LYS A 34 -15.78 -64.23 4.70
N LYS A 35 -16.08 -65.03 3.68
CA LYS A 35 -16.82 -64.68 2.49
C LYS A 35 -18.14 -63.99 2.87
N ILE A 36 -18.16 -62.69 3.00
CA ILE A 36 -19.38 -61.92 3.18
C ILE A 36 -19.62 -61.19 1.85
N GLN A 37 -20.81 -61.39 1.30
CA GLN A 37 -21.25 -60.69 0.08
C GLN A 37 -21.13 -59.15 0.28
N PRO A 38 -20.72 -58.41 -0.73
CA PRO A 38 -20.58 -56.96 -0.57
C PRO A 38 -21.96 -56.33 -0.42
N ILE A 39 -22.27 -55.90 0.77
CA ILE A 39 -23.35 -54.93 1.00
C ILE A 39 -22.87 -53.63 0.39
N ASN A 40 -23.31 -53.34 -0.83
CA ASN A 40 -23.02 -52.12 -1.58
C ASN A 40 -23.75 -50.88 -1.00
N ASN A 41 -23.71 -50.69 0.31
CA ASN A 41 -24.12 -49.48 0.97
C ASN A 41 -22.87 -48.88 1.66
N ALA A 42 -21.88 -48.49 0.86
CA ALA A 42 -20.89 -47.53 1.34
C ALA A 42 -21.64 -46.25 1.65
N ILE A 43 -21.95 -46.05 2.93
CA ILE A 43 -22.36 -44.73 3.43
C ILE A 43 -21.16 -43.81 3.18
N SER A 44 -21.18 -43.12 2.06
CA SER A 44 -20.24 -42.02 1.82
C SER A 44 -20.59 -40.91 2.81
N LEU A 45 -19.93 -40.92 3.95
CA LEU A 45 -19.99 -39.77 4.87
C LEU A 45 -19.62 -38.55 4.06
N PRO A 46 -20.45 -37.51 4.03
CA PRO A 46 -20.12 -36.27 3.33
C PRO A 46 -18.83 -35.75 3.94
N ILE A 47 -17.75 -35.67 3.15
CA ILE A 47 -16.51 -35.06 3.53
C ILE A 47 -16.87 -33.63 3.98
N PRO A 48 -16.58 -33.24 5.23
CA PRO A 48 -16.95 -31.91 5.69
C PRO A 48 -16.25 -30.89 4.80
N ASN A 49 -17.04 -30.16 4.02
CA ASN A 49 -16.54 -29.12 3.14
C ASN A 49 -15.95 -28.04 4.04
N ARG A 50 -14.63 -28.03 4.22
CA ARG A 50 -13.96 -27.07 5.09
C ARG A 50 -14.25 -25.67 4.56
N ARG A 51 -15.07 -24.92 5.29
CA ARG A 51 -15.50 -23.58 4.92
C ARG A 51 -14.39 -22.54 5.13
N ILE A 52 -13.37 -22.87 5.94
CA ILE A 52 -12.31 -21.95 6.32
C ILE A 52 -10.97 -22.47 5.79
N GLY A 53 -10.24 -21.58 5.11
CA GLY A 53 -8.85 -21.77 4.70
C GLY A 53 -7.98 -20.67 5.28
N PHE A 54 -6.67 -20.90 5.33
CA PHE A 54 -5.67 -19.91 5.74
C PHE A 54 -4.71 -19.66 4.61
N GLN A 55 -4.26 -18.42 4.49
CA GLN A 55 -3.38 -17.95 3.45
C GLN A 55 -2.26 -17.13 4.08
N PHE A 56 -1.02 -17.49 3.79
CA PHE A 56 0.16 -16.67 4.04
C PHE A 56 0.61 -16.05 2.72
N TYR A 57 0.96 -14.78 2.71
CA TYR A 57 1.42 -14.11 1.49
C TYR A 57 2.54 -13.13 1.76
N ILE A 58 3.39 -12.98 0.73
CA ILE A 58 4.48 -12.01 0.68
C ILE A 58 4.37 -11.29 -0.66
N THR A 59 4.32 -9.96 -0.63
CA THR A 59 4.19 -9.13 -1.83
C THR A 59 5.30 -8.08 -1.86
N PRO A 60 6.33 -8.25 -2.69
CA PRO A 60 7.21 -7.15 -3.04
C PRO A 60 6.39 -6.05 -3.74
N SER A 61 6.65 -4.80 -3.41
CA SER A 61 5.88 -3.68 -3.94
C SER A 61 6.77 -2.52 -4.36
N THR A 62 6.27 -1.69 -5.25
CA THR A 62 6.89 -0.42 -5.62
C THR A 62 5.84 0.66 -5.44
N SER A 63 6.19 1.73 -4.72
CA SER A 63 5.28 2.83 -4.43
C SER A 63 5.60 4.03 -5.30
N TYR A 64 4.57 4.65 -5.85
CA TYR A 64 4.66 5.95 -6.52
C TYR A 64 3.88 6.99 -5.71
N ARG A 65 4.46 8.17 -5.55
CA ARG A 65 3.84 9.28 -4.83
C ARG A 65 3.72 10.49 -5.74
N SER A 66 2.53 11.08 -5.78
CA SER A 66 2.28 12.38 -6.40
C SER A 66 2.08 13.43 -5.33
N LEU A 67 2.68 14.61 -5.52
CA LEU A 67 2.49 15.77 -4.67
C LEU A 67 1.49 16.72 -5.32
N SER A 68 0.74 17.44 -4.50
CA SER A 68 -0.16 18.52 -4.96
C SER A 68 0.21 19.80 -4.25
N ASP A 69 0.38 20.87 -5.01
CA ASP A 69 0.76 22.19 -4.53
C ASP A 69 -0.38 23.24 -4.64
N ALA A 70 -1.61 22.76 -4.88
CA ALA A 70 -2.76 23.65 -5.09
C ALA A 70 -2.99 24.59 -3.89
N GLN A 71 -2.89 24.06 -2.67
CA GLN A 71 -3.06 24.85 -1.44
C GLN A 71 -1.86 25.79 -1.17
N VAL A 72 -0.65 25.37 -1.54
CA VAL A 72 0.54 26.22 -1.41
C VAL A 72 0.45 27.43 -2.34
N LYS A 73 -0.01 27.23 -3.57
CA LYS A 73 -0.24 28.32 -4.52
C LYS A 73 -1.26 29.33 -4.00
N GLU A 74 -2.30 28.87 -3.33
CA GLU A 74 -3.30 29.73 -2.70
C GLU A 74 -2.71 30.56 -1.54
N ILE A 75 -1.78 29.99 -0.75
CA ILE A 75 -1.09 30.68 0.34
C ILE A 75 -0.11 31.72 -0.19
N ILE A 76 0.68 31.37 -1.22
CA ILE A 76 1.74 32.24 -1.78
C ILE A 76 1.16 33.31 -2.70
N GLN A 77 0.08 32.99 -3.41
CA GLN A 77 -0.62 33.91 -4.32
C GLN A 77 -2.06 34.12 -3.85
N PRO A 78 -2.30 34.92 -2.80
CA PRO A 78 -3.67 35.25 -2.42
C PRO A 78 -4.36 35.95 -3.60
N ALA A 79 -5.63 35.60 -3.81
CA ALA A 79 -6.47 35.96 -4.98
C ALA A 79 -6.56 37.48 -5.28
N ASN A 80 -6.03 38.35 -4.44
CA ASN A 80 -6.10 39.80 -4.55
C ASN A 80 -4.83 40.46 -5.07
N ILE A 81 -3.78 39.73 -5.42
CA ILE A 81 -2.64 40.32 -6.12
C ILE A 81 -2.98 40.29 -7.61
N ALA A 82 -3.58 41.38 -8.10
CA ALA A 82 -3.71 41.62 -9.53
C ALA A 82 -2.31 41.44 -10.16
N PRO A 83 -2.17 40.60 -11.23
CA PRO A 83 -0.88 40.45 -11.87
C PRO A 83 -0.35 41.87 -12.25
N ALA A 84 0.84 42.16 -11.82
CA ALA A 84 1.48 43.42 -12.17
C ALA A 84 1.48 43.54 -13.70
N GLN A 85 0.79 44.53 -14.23
CA GLN A 85 0.47 44.67 -15.67
C GLN A 85 1.69 44.72 -16.61
N ASN A 86 2.92 44.76 -16.06
CA ASN A 86 4.14 44.91 -16.82
C ASN A 86 5.17 43.79 -16.58
N VAL A 87 4.80 42.67 -15.97
CA VAL A 87 5.71 41.53 -15.82
C VAL A 87 5.53 40.60 -17.02
N PRO A 88 6.58 40.30 -17.82
CA PRO A 88 6.47 39.33 -18.91
C PRO A 88 5.92 38.03 -18.42
N LEU A 89 5.02 37.38 -19.19
CA LEU A 89 4.39 36.10 -18.86
C LEU A 89 5.40 35.02 -18.48
N ALA A 90 6.60 35.04 -19.04
CA ALA A 90 7.69 34.12 -18.75
C ALA A 90 8.23 34.22 -17.30
N LEU A 91 8.02 35.35 -16.62
CA LEU A 91 8.44 35.57 -15.22
C LEU A 91 7.34 35.20 -14.21
N ASN A 92 6.12 34.95 -14.68
CA ASN A 92 5.00 34.52 -13.86
C ASN A 92 4.88 32.97 -13.75
N TYR A 93 5.84 32.24 -14.32
CA TYR A 93 5.84 30.77 -14.22
C TYR A 93 6.26 30.35 -12.81
N THR A 94 5.30 29.92 -12.03
CA THR A 94 5.54 29.24 -10.75
C THR A 94 5.70 27.75 -11.05
N ALA A 95 6.92 27.23 -10.92
CA ALA A 95 7.19 25.82 -11.10
C ALA A 95 6.26 24.98 -10.20
N GLY A 96 5.65 23.95 -10.74
CA GLY A 96 4.86 23.00 -9.96
C GLY A 96 5.78 22.22 -9.02
N VAL A 97 5.24 21.73 -7.89
CA VAL A 97 6.03 20.94 -6.94
C VAL A 97 6.66 19.70 -7.60
N ASN A 98 5.95 19.09 -8.54
CA ASN A 98 6.44 17.90 -9.25
C ASN A 98 7.54 18.21 -10.29
N ASP A 99 7.71 19.47 -10.70
CA ASP A 99 8.77 19.90 -11.61
C ASP A 99 10.11 20.09 -10.86
N VAL A 100 10.03 20.38 -9.57
CA VAL A 100 11.18 20.71 -8.72
C VAL A 100 11.64 19.52 -7.90
N VAL A 101 10.70 18.64 -7.49
CA VAL A 101 10.98 17.51 -6.60
C VAL A 101 11.24 16.24 -7.39
N ARG A 102 12.36 15.58 -7.09
CA ARG A 102 12.73 14.31 -7.71
C ARG A 102 12.49 13.16 -6.75
N HIS A 103 11.35 12.49 -6.91
CA HIS A 103 11.04 11.26 -6.19
C HIS A 103 11.45 10.04 -7.01
N ARG A 104 12.09 9.09 -6.37
CA ARG A 104 12.35 7.78 -6.95
C ARG A 104 11.56 6.70 -6.21
N PRO A 105 10.86 5.83 -6.95
CA PRO A 105 10.23 4.66 -6.35
C PRO A 105 11.29 3.80 -5.65
N ALA A 106 10.95 3.28 -4.48
CA ALA A 106 11.76 2.32 -3.77
C ALA A 106 10.99 1.03 -3.51
N MET A 107 11.70 -0.05 -3.29
CA MET A 107 11.08 -1.34 -3.02
C MET A 107 10.48 -1.35 -1.62
N GLY A 108 9.22 -1.75 -1.55
CA GLY A 108 8.51 -2.07 -0.33
C GLY A 108 8.27 -3.57 -0.20
N LEU A 109 7.77 -3.97 0.95
CA LEU A 109 7.43 -5.35 1.25
C LEU A 109 6.13 -5.41 2.04
N GLU A 110 5.26 -6.32 1.66
CA GLU A 110 4.04 -6.63 2.40
C GLU A 110 4.06 -8.11 2.80
N VAL A 111 3.78 -8.37 4.06
CA VAL A 111 3.68 -9.74 4.60
C VAL A 111 2.38 -9.85 5.37
N GLY A 112 1.60 -10.89 5.09
CA GLY A 112 0.32 -11.04 5.74
C GLY A 112 -0.16 -12.47 5.91
N LEU A 113 -1.09 -12.60 6.85
CA LEU A 113 -1.86 -13.81 7.12
C LEU A 113 -3.34 -13.49 6.93
N ALA A 114 -4.04 -14.31 6.19
CA ALA A 114 -5.47 -14.14 5.97
C ALA A 114 -6.23 -15.45 6.22
N ALA A 115 -7.45 -15.30 6.70
CA ALA A 115 -8.47 -16.34 6.73
C ALA A 115 -9.41 -16.16 5.54
N LEU A 116 -9.69 -17.25 4.85
CA LEU A 116 -10.58 -17.32 3.70
C LEU A 116 -11.81 -18.12 4.10
N TYR A 117 -12.98 -17.49 4.06
CA TYR A 117 -14.26 -18.17 4.29
C TYR A 117 -14.97 -18.41 2.97
N ASN A 118 -15.19 -19.67 2.61
CA ASN A 118 -15.88 -20.05 1.38
C ASN A 118 -17.38 -19.75 1.49
N ILE A 119 -17.85 -18.69 0.80
CA ILE A 119 -19.26 -18.33 0.72
C ILE A 119 -19.96 -19.31 -0.21
N ASN A 120 -19.38 -19.55 -1.37
CA ASN A 120 -19.83 -20.53 -2.33
C ASN A 120 -18.63 -21.19 -3.05
N SER A 121 -18.89 -22.00 -4.09
CA SER A 121 -17.84 -22.72 -4.82
C SER A 121 -16.82 -21.80 -5.52
N ARG A 122 -17.13 -20.53 -5.76
CA ARG A 122 -16.27 -19.57 -6.49
C ARG A 122 -15.92 -18.32 -5.69
N LEU A 123 -16.74 -17.95 -4.71
CA LEU A 123 -16.58 -16.72 -3.95
C LEU A 123 -16.12 -17.02 -2.52
N LYS A 124 -15.08 -16.34 -2.09
CA LYS A 124 -14.51 -16.43 -0.74
C LYS A 124 -14.46 -15.05 -0.12
N PHE A 125 -14.85 -14.95 1.13
CA PHE A 125 -14.59 -13.79 1.96
C PHE A 125 -13.17 -13.90 2.53
N LYS A 126 -12.41 -12.81 2.48
CA LYS A 126 -11.02 -12.73 2.96
C LYS A 126 -10.93 -11.69 4.06
N THR A 127 -10.31 -12.05 5.17
CA THR A 127 -9.92 -11.10 6.23
C THR A 127 -8.61 -11.55 6.85
N GLY A 128 -7.85 -10.60 7.44
CA GLY A 128 -6.55 -10.95 7.98
C GLY A 128 -5.81 -9.80 8.60
N ILE A 129 -4.51 -10.00 8.79
CA ILE A 129 -3.56 -9.01 9.28
C ILE A 129 -2.38 -8.93 8.31
N GLN A 130 -1.89 -7.71 8.07
CA GLN A 130 -0.81 -7.46 7.14
C GLN A 130 0.13 -6.40 7.70
N VAL A 131 1.43 -6.63 7.57
CA VAL A 131 2.47 -5.66 7.86
C VAL A 131 3.04 -5.15 6.54
N ASN A 132 3.15 -3.84 6.39
CA ASN A 132 3.68 -3.19 5.20
C ASN A 132 4.90 -2.36 5.56
N ILE A 133 5.94 -2.51 4.77
CA ILE A 133 7.11 -1.62 4.77
C ILE A 133 7.06 -0.87 3.44
N ARG A 134 6.84 0.44 3.51
CA ARG A 134 6.83 1.31 2.33
C ARG A 134 7.98 2.27 2.39
N GLN A 135 8.60 2.48 1.25
CA GLN A 135 9.69 3.45 1.15
C GLN A 135 9.70 4.12 -0.22
N TYR A 136 10.23 5.32 -0.25
CA TYR A 136 10.55 6.07 -1.47
C TYR A 136 11.76 6.96 -1.19
N HIS A 137 12.48 7.28 -2.23
CA HIS A 137 13.68 8.10 -2.15
C HIS A 137 13.41 9.50 -2.67
N ILE A 138 14.01 10.50 -2.01
CA ILE A 138 14.04 11.89 -2.46
C ILE A 138 15.48 12.23 -2.80
N GLU A 139 15.73 12.67 -4.03
CA GLU A 139 17.03 13.22 -4.40
C GLU A 139 17.14 14.66 -3.90
N THR A 140 18.19 14.93 -3.17
CA THR A 140 18.46 16.23 -2.56
C THR A 140 19.94 16.52 -2.55
N PHE A 141 20.31 17.71 -2.08
CA PHE A 141 21.69 18.10 -1.88
C PHE A 141 21.90 18.43 -0.41
N ARG A 142 23.03 17.98 0.12
CA ARG A 142 23.50 18.48 1.38
C ARG A 142 24.05 19.88 1.19
N ALA A 143 23.56 20.83 1.96
CA ALA A 143 23.92 22.24 1.90
C ALA A 143 24.28 22.76 3.30
N ASN A 144 24.73 24.00 3.38
CA ASN A 144 24.88 24.67 4.66
C ASN A 144 23.52 24.76 5.35
N THR A 145 23.54 24.81 6.67
CA THR A 145 22.31 24.91 7.48
C THR A 145 21.48 26.12 7.03
N GLY A 146 20.29 25.85 6.54
CA GLY A 146 19.32 26.85 6.12
C GLY A 146 18.04 26.76 6.95
N LEU A 147 17.19 27.77 6.81
CA LEU A 147 15.88 27.80 7.43
C LEU A 147 14.86 27.17 6.47
N ALA A 148 14.22 26.09 6.89
CA ALA A 148 13.08 25.49 6.19
C ALA A 148 11.79 26.00 6.84
N THR A 149 11.03 26.81 6.12
CA THR A 149 9.72 27.31 6.58
C THR A 149 8.63 26.47 5.99
N VAL A 150 7.82 25.85 6.85
CA VAL A 150 6.63 25.09 6.47
C VAL A 150 5.41 25.88 6.94
N SER A 151 4.63 26.39 5.99
CA SER A 151 3.37 27.07 6.29
C SER A 151 2.28 26.04 6.48
N LEU A 152 1.71 26.01 7.67
CA LEU A 152 0.64 25.09 8.07
C LEU A 152 -0.71 25.82 8.00
N ILE A 153 -1.73 25.12 7.53
CA ILE A 153 -3.10 25.64 7.53
C ILE A 153 -3.80 25.15 8.80
N ASN A 154 -4.23 26.08 9.63
CA ASN A 154 -4.95 25.78 10.86
C ASN A 154 -6.23 26.63 10.93
N ASN A 155 -7.39 26.01 10.73
CA ASN A 155 -8.71 26.67 10.77
C ASN A 155 -8.79 27.97 9.93
N GLY A 156 -8.21 27.96 8.73
CA GLY A 156 -8.22 29.11 7.82
C GLY A 156 -7.13 30.16 8.10
N SER A 157 -6.31 30.00 9.13
CA SER A 157 -5.12 30.81 9.40
C SER A 157 -3.86 30.06 8.98
N VAL A 158 -2.84 30.81 8.57
CA VAL A 158 -1.53 30.27 8.19
C VAL A 158 -0.56 30.45 9.36
N GLU A 159 0.00 29.35 9.82
CA GLU A 159 1.02 29.31 10.87
C GLU A 159 2.34 28.84 10.26
N ASN A 160 3.42 29.60 10.46
CA ASN A 160 4.72 29.25 9.92
C ASN A 160 5.55 28.48 10.95
N LEU A 161 5.88 27.24 10.62
CA LEU A 161 6.82 26.42 11.36
C LEU A 161 8.21 26.56 10.75
N ASN A 162 9.15 27.09 11.51
CA ASN A 162 10.53 27.26 11.10
C ASN A 162 11.41 26.18 11.71
N ARG A 163 12.14 25.45 10.87
CA ARG A 163 13.11 24.42 11.31
C ARG A 163 14.43 24.58 10.57
N PHE A 164 15.53 24.29 11.23
CA PHE A 164 16.83 24.23 10.56
C PHE A 164 16.96 22.96 9.74
N SER A 165 17.55 23.09 8.55
CA SER A 165 17.77 21.98 7.64
C SER A 165 19.11 22.10 6.94
N ASN A 166 19.76 20.97 6.70
CA ASN A 166 20.96 20.82 5.89
C ASN A 166 20.67 20.20 4.51
N TYR A 167 19.39 20.04 4.17
CA TYR A 167 18.96 19.41 2.92
C TYR A 167 18.27 20.42 2.02
N ASN A 168 18.86 20.65 0.85
CA ASN A 168 18.36 21.61 -0.12
C ASN A 168 17.97 20.90 -1.42
N ASN A 169 16.86 21.32 -2.01
CA ASN A 169 16.32 20.72 -3.22
C ASN A 169 16.97 21.24 -4.50
N ALA A 170 17.46 22.48 -4.50
CA ALA A 170 17.97 23.17 -5.69
C ALA A 170 19.48 23.00 -5.90
N GLY A 171 20.27 22.76 -4.84
CA GLY A 171 21.71 22.60 -4.94
C GLY A 171 22.44 22.57 -3.60
N GLY A 172 23.68 22.14 -3.60
CA GLY A 172 24.53 22.02 -2.42
C GLY A 172 25.91 21.50 -2.78
N PHE A 173 26.72 21.19 -1.78
CA PHE A 173 28.09 20.72 -1.98
C PHE A 173 28.21 19.19 -2.18
N LYS A 174 27.11 18.43 -1.91
CA LYS A 174 27.08 16.98 -2.06
C LYS A 174 25.66 16.51 -2.39
N ASN A 175 25.55 15.62 -3.39
CA ASN A 175 24.29 14.91 -3.65
C ASN A 175 24.01 13.95 -2.48
N GLU A 176 22.77 13.96 -2.01
CA GLU A 176 22.32 13.08 -0.94
C GLU A 176 20.92 12.56 -1.25
N GLN A 177 20.63 11.37 -0.77
CA GLN A 177 19.33 10.73 -0.90
C GLN A 177 18.67 10.67 0.47
N LEU A 178 17.45 11.17 0.57
CA LEU A 178 16.63 11.03 1.76
C LEU A 178 15.70 9.83 1.59
N ASP A 179 15.79 8.92 2.53
CA ASP A 179 14.99 7.70 2.54
C ASP A 179 13.74 7.91 3.40
N ASN A 180 12.61 8.03 2.74
CA ASN A 180 11.33 8.05 3.41
C ASN A 180 10.86 6.61 3.62
N LYS A 181 10.66 6.21 4.87
CA LYS A 181 10.27 4.85 5.26
C LYS A 181 9.10 4.89 6.21
N SER A 182 8.11 4.04 5.96
CA SER A 182 6.93 3.90 6.81
C SER A 182 6.63 2.45 7.09
N PHE A 183 6.39 2.14 8.36
CA PHE A 183 5.93 0.85 8.84
C PHE A 183 4.44 0.95 9.14
N GLN A 184 3.67 0.03 8.60
CA GLN A 184 2.22 0.06 8.68
C GLN A 184 1.67 -1.32 9.03
N VAL A 185 0.59 -1.35 9.80
CA VAL A 185 -0.25 -2.53 10.01
C VAL A 185 -1.59 -2.28 9.34
N ALA A 186 -2.08 -3.26 8.60
CA ALA A 186 -3.34 -3.20 7.90
C ALA A 186 -4.21 -4.42 8.22
N LEU A 187 -5.52 -4.21 8.16
CA LEU A 187 -6.53 -5.26 8.29
C LEU A 187 -7.25 -5.41 6.94
N PRO A 188 -6.77 -6.27 6.04
CA PRO A 188 -7.44 -6.51 4.77
C PRO A 188 -8.79 -7.20 5.01
N VAL A 189 -9.84 -6.62 4.44
CA VAL A 189 -11.19 -7.20 4.40
C VAL A 189 -11.69 -7.12 2.97
N GLY A 190 -12.12 -8.25 2.39
CA GLY A 190 -12.54 -8.26 1.00
C GLY A 190 -13.03 -9.59 0.51
N VAL A 191 -12.99 -9.74 -0.80
CA VAL A 191 -13.46 -10.94 -1.49
C VAL A 191 -12.43 -11.43 -2.49
N GLN A 192 -12.37 -12.75 -2.62
CA GLN A 192 -11.64 -13.44 -3.67
C GLN A 192 -12.63 -14.23 -4.51
N TRP A 193 -12.57 -14.06 -5.81
CA TRP A 193 -13.42 -14.72 -6.78
C TRP A 193 -12.59 -15.62 -7.70
N ASP A 194 -12.87 -16.94 -7.66
CA ASP A 194 -12.27 -17.92 -8.56
C ASP A 194 -12.98 -17.84 -9.94
N ILE A 195 -12.38 -17.11 -10.89
CA ILE A 195 -12.91 -16.90 -12.25
C ILE A 195 -12.86 -18.20 -13.03
N ILE A 196 -11.69 -18.84 -13.05
CA ILE A 196 -11.44 -20.11 -13.71
C ILE A 196 -10.96 -21.11 -12.67
N LYS A 197 -11.64 -22.25 -12.61
CA LYS A 197 -11.37 -23.32 -11.65
C LYS A 197 -11.00 -24.60 -12.40
N GLY A 198 -9.70 -24.78 -12.63
CA GLY A 198 -9.16 -26.01 -13.21
C GLY A 198 -8.69 -27.00 -12.15
N LYS A 199 -8.33 -28.22 -12.57
CA LYS A 199 -7.80 -29.26 -11.66
C LYS A 199 -6.42 -28.89 -11.10
N GLN A 200 -5.52 -28.36 -11.91
CA GLN A 200 -4.16 -27.94 -11.53
C GLN A 200 -3.98 -26.45 -11.57
N PHE A 201 -4.59 -25.77 -12.54
CA PHE A 201 -4.48 -24.33 -12.74
C PHE A 201 -5.84 -23.67 -12.61
N GLY A 202 -5.86 -22.44 -12.15
CA GLY A 202 -7.02 -21.59 -12.06
C GLY A 202 -6.63 -20.11 -12.15
N ILE A 203 -7.64 -19.26 -12.26
CA ILE A 203 -7.47 -17.80 -12.20
C ILE A 203 -8.44 -17.26 -11.16
N SER A 204 -7.96 -16.41 -10.29
CA SER A 204 -8.78 -15.69 -9.32
C SER A 204 -8.54 -14.20 -9.39
N ALA A 205 -9.58 -13.43 -9.08
CA ALA A 205 -9.49 -12.01 -8.81
C ALA A 205 -9.73 -11.75 -7.32
N GLU A 206 -9.10 -10.73 -6.81
CA GLU A 206 -9.22 -10.31 -5.42
C GLU A 206 -9.47 -8.80 -5.34
N ALA A 207 -10.34 -8.39 -4.42
CA ALA A 207 -10.54 -6.99 -4.07
C ALA A 207 -10.66 -6.87 -2.55
N THR A 208 -9.91 -5.92 -1.97
CA THR A 208 -9.92 -5.69 -0.52
C THR A 208 -9.97 -4.21 -0.17
N VAL A 209 -10.58 -3.90 0.96
CA VAL A 209 -10.46 -2.63 1.68
C VAL A 209 -9.59 -2.88 2.90
N GLN A 210 -8.67 -1.96 3.17
CA GLN A 210 -7.62 -2.16 4.17
C GLN A 210 -7.49 -0.93 5.06
N PRO A 211 -8.23 -0.82 6.18
CA PRO A 211 -7.87 0.08 7.25
C PRO A 211 -6.41 -0.15 7.65
N THR A 212 -5.64 0.93 7.65
CA THR A 212 -4.18 0.86 7.83
C THR A 212 -3.74 1.86 8.87
N TYR A 213 -2.89 1.42 9.79
CA TYR A 213 -2.27 2.26 10.80
C TYR A 213 -0.77 2.34 10.60
N SER A 214 -0.24 3.56 10.49
CA SER A 214 1.21 3.86 10.39
C SER A 214 1.76 4.13 11.78
N PHE A 215 2.70 3.29 12.24
CA PHE A 215 3.21 3.38 13.62
C PHE A 215 4.64 3.90 13.71
N ASN A 216 5.43 3.76 12.67
CA ASN A 216 6.78 4.31 12.62
C ASN A 216 7.04 4.85 11.21
N SER A 217 7.42 6.10 11.11
CA SER A 217 7.70 6.77 9.85
C SER A 217 8.95 7.62 10.01
N ASN A 218 9.85 7.52 9.05
CA ASN A 218 10.93 8.47 8.87
C ASN A 218 10.61 9.22 7.57
N VAL A 219 10.11 10.45 7.70
CA VAL A 219 9.52 11.17 6.59
C VAL A 219 10.01 12.61 6.59
N PHE A 220 10.36 13.11 5.41
CA PHE A 220 10.78 14.48 5.21
C PHE A 220 9.67 15.29 4.54
N LEU A 221 9.44 16.49 5.05
CA LEU A 221 8.59 17.51 4.46
C LEU A 221 9.39 18.46 3.60
N LEU A 222 8.80 18.89 2.50
CA LEU A 222 9.31 19.99 1.70
C LEU A 222 8.85 21.32 2.29
N SER A 223 9.74 22.30 2.37
CA SER A 223 9.36 23.66 2.77
C SER A 223 8.39 24.30 1.76
N THR A 224 7.59 25.25 2.19
CA THR A 224 6.56 25.90 1.36
C THR A 224 7.15 26.63 0.14
N ASP A 225 8.41 27.06 0.22
CA ASP A 225 9.17 27.65 -0.88
C ASP A 225 9.86 26.62 -1.80
N PHE A 226 9.64 25.32 -1.57
CA PHE A 226 10.19 24.17 -2.30
C PHE A 226 11.73 24.06 -2.28
N LYS A 227 12.40 24.75 -1.35
CA LYS A 227 13.87 24.79 -1.33
C LYS A 227 14.51 23.78 -0.38
N ASN A 228 13.90 23.53 0.78
CA ASN A 228 14.53 22.74 1.82
C ASN A 228 13.64 21.59 2.29
N TYR A 229 14.27 20.50 2.74
CA TYR A 229 13.57 19.38 3.39
C TYR A 229 13.81 19.41 4.89
N THR A 230 12.77 19.15 5.66
CA THR A 230 12.83 19.05 7.12
C THR A 230 12.11 17.80 7.62
N ASP A 231 12.38 17.40 8.86
CA ASP A 231 11.66 16.27 9.48
C ASP A 231 10.16 16.54 9.53
N GLY A 232 9.38 15.53 9.13
CA GLY A 232 7.92 15.61 9.00
C GLY A 232 7.15 14.58 9.79
N ASN A 233 7.78 13.84 10.68
CA ASN A 233 7.15 12.73 11.41
C ASN A 233 5.89 13.13 12.18
N ASP A 234 5.85 14.35 12.72
CA ASP A 234 4.72 14.88 13.48
C ASP A 234 3.46 15.13 12.62
N PHE A 235 3.65 15.24 11.30
CA PHE A 235 2.58 15.56 10.36
C PHE A 235 2.06 14.34 9.60
N VAL A 236 2.61 13.17 9.84
CA VAL A 236 2.14 11.93 9.19
C VAL A 236 0.77 11.55 9.74
N ARG A 237 -0.17 11.31 8.82
CA ARG A 237 -1.47 10.74 9.16
C ARG A 237 -1.30 9.29 9.58
N ARG A 238 -1.67 8.98 10.81
CA ARG A 238 -1.52 7.62 11.35
C ARG A 238 -2.55 6.64 10.80
N TRP A 239 -3.78 7.08 10.58
CA TRP A 239 -4.85 6.25 10.03
C TRP A 239 -5.06 6.53 8.55
N ASN A 240 -5.16 5.48 7.77
CA ASN A 240 -5.45 5.53 6.36
C ASN A 240 -6.39 4.39 5.95
N ILE A 241 -7.01 4.55 4.77
CA ILE A 241 -7.83 3.52 4.15
C ILE A 241 -7.24 3.26 2.77
N ASN A 242 -6.89 2.02 2.51
CA ASN A 242 -6.40 1.58 1.22
C ASN A 242 -7.43 0.65 0.57
N THR A 243 -7.49 0.63 -0.75
CA THR A 243 -8.15 -0.42 -1.52
C THR A 243 -7.13 -1.13 -2.37
N SER A 244 -7.30 -2.43 -2.57
CA SER A 244 -6.48 -3.17 -3.51
C SER A 244 -7.32 -4.05 -4.42
N ALA A 245 -6.81 -4.27 -5.63
CA ALA A 245 -7.35 -5.21 -6.60
C ALA A 245 -6.20 -5.99 -7.22
N GLY A 246 -6.38 -7.29 -7.40
CA GLY A 246 -5.37 -8.17 -7.98
C GLY A 246 -5.98 -9.30 -8.79
N ILE A 247 -5.17 -9.84 -9.70
CA ILE A 247 -5.49 -11.04 -10.48
C ILE A 247 -4.36 -12.03 -10.26
N HIS A 248 -4.72 -13.27 -9.90
CA HIS A 248 -3.77 -14.30 -9.54
C HIS A 248 -3.98 -15.56 -10.36
N VAL A 249 -2.89 -16.16 -10.78
CA VAL A 249 -2.86 -17.54 -11.29
C VAL A 249 -2.70 -18.46 -10.09
N ASN A 250 -3.60 -19.42 -9.98
CA ASN A 250 -3.62 -20.40 -8.92
C ASN A 250 -3.03 -21.71 -9.44
N PHE A 251 -2.13 -22.30 -8.67
CA PHE A 251 -1.48 -23.56 -9.00
C PHE A 251 -1.56 -24.50 -7.81
N LYS A 252 -2.15 -25.69 -8.03
CA LYS A 252 -2.25 -26.74 -7.02
C LYS A 252 -1.02 -27.65 -7.07
N SER A 253 -0.34 -27.81 -5.91
CA SER A 253 0.76 -28.74 -5.73
C SER A 253 0.52 -29.54 -4.44
N GLY A 254 0.08 -30.78 -4.56
CA GLY A 254 -0.35 -31.59 -3.43
C GLY A 254 -1.51 -30.95 -2.68
N SER A 255 -1.36 -30.77 -1.37
CA SER A 255 -2.35 -30.11 -0.50
C SER A 255 -2.30 -28.59 -0.53
N ASN A 256 -1.28 -28.01 -1.16
CA ASN A 256 -1.04 -26.57 -1.15
C ASN A 256 -1.57 -25.89 -2.43
N LEU A 257 -2.12 -24.70 -2.25
CA LEU A 257 -2.51 -23.80 -3.34
C LEU A 257 -1.55 -22.63 -3.38
N TRP A 258 -0.83 -22.50 -4.48
CA TRP A 258 0.04 -21.37 -4.75
C TRP A 258 -0.72 -20.34 -5.58
N GLN A 259 -0.54 -19.07 -5.26
CA GLN A 259 -1.13 -17.98 -6.01
C GLN A 259 -0.03 -16.99 -6.37
N LEU A 260 0.02 -16.60 -7.65
CA LEU A 260 0.98 -15.64 -8.16
C LEU A 260 0.25 -14.66 -9.08
N GLY A 261 0.47 -13.37 -8.89
CA GLY A 261 -0.15 -12.37 -9.76
C GLY A 261 0.10 -10.93 -9.33
N PRO A 262 -0.16 -9.99 -10.23
CA PRO A 262 -0.05 -8.57 -9.95
C PRO A 262 -1.20 -8.07 -9.07
N GLN A 263 -0.89 -7.09 -8.23
CA GLN A 263 -1.85 -6.37 -7.40
C GLN A 263 -1.60 -4.87 -7.50
N ILE A 264 -2.67 -4.10 -7.56
CA ILE A 264 -2.65 -2.64 -7.50
C ILE A 264 -3.30 -2.22 -6.18
N ARG A 265 -2.69 -1.25 -5.52
CA ARG A 265 -3.23 -0.66 -4.28
C ARG A 265 -3.33 0.86 -4.43
N TYR A 266 -4.42 1.40 -3.93
CA TYR A 266 -4.71 2.82 -3.90
C TYR A 266 -4.95 3.28 -2.46
N GLN A 267 -4.25 4.35 -2.06
CA GLN A 267 -4.42 5.00 -0.77
C GLN A 267 -5.40 6.18 -0.91
N HIS A 268 -6.49 6.16 -0.13
CA HIS A 268 -7.56 7.15 -0.26
C HIS A 268 -7.28 8.47 0.46
N LEU A 269 -6.56 8.40 1.58
CA LEU A 269 -6.28 9.61 2.36
C LEU A 269 -4.84 10.07 2.13
N PRO A 270 -4.59 11.38 2.15
CA PRO A 270 -3.25 11.94 2.07
C PRO A 270 -2.32 11.36 3.13
N THR A 271 -1.04 11.22 2.80
CA THR A 271 -0.02 10.73 3.74
C THR A 271 0.15 11.65 4.94
N TYR A 272 -0.01 12.96 4.69
CA TYR A 272 0.08 13.96 5.74
C TYR A 272 -1.29 14.42 6.24
N THR A 273 -1.28 15.04 7.39
CA THR A 273 -2.48 15.69 7.95
C THR A 273 -2.89 16.89 7.07
N ASN A 274 -4.16 17.28 7.10
CA ASN A 274 -4.67 18.42 6.31
C ASN A 274 -4.04 19.77 6.66
N ARG A 275 -3.24 19.83 7.74
CA ARG A 275 -2.50 21.04 8.11
C ARG A 275 -1.30 21.31 7.18
N TYR A 276 -0.76 20.29 6.55
CA TYR A 276 0.35 20.41 5.62
C TYR A 276 -0.17 20.53 4.19
N PRO A 277 0.13 21.61 3.46
CA PRO A 277 -0.56 21.96 2.21
C PRO A 277 0.04 21.32 0.95
N ILE A 278 1.06 20.44 1.04
CA ILE A 278 1.72 19.79 -0.11
C ILE A 278 1.41 18.30 -0.18
#